data_35626d5414c2362546422d96e27d311b
#
_entry.id   35626d5414c2362546422d96e27d311b
#
_cell.length_a   1.000
_cell.length_b   1.000
_cell.length_c   1.000
_cell.angle_alpha   90.00
_cell.angle_beta   90.00
_cell.angle_gamma   90.00
#
_symmetry.space_group_name_H-M   'P 1'
#
loop_
_entity.id
_entity.type
_entity.pdbx_description
1 polymer ?
#
loop_
_entity_poly.entity_id
_entity_poly.type
_entity_poly.pdbx_seq_one_letter_code
_entity_poly.pdbx_strand_id
1 'polypeptide(L)'
;MTKTFFELIQVAIGTRICLSQTPSADEWGELYAMAKKQSLVGVCFAGVQRLQQQRQELPEMLYLTWLGMAAKIQQRNEVVDQQCKELWNVLHKAGLDAAVMKGQAIGCYYGELSQLRLSGDIDVWVKGGFDTVNEYIQRTVPSDDIAYHRFHYNVYSDTEVELHHRPTLMRNLFDNKKLQRWCDGVTPDEFIVNRKGFAMPPARFDRIFILTHIYAHFLFSGIGLRQIMDYYFLLKNTSASEDEEMLLKQFRLTRFAGAMMWLLKDKFGLENDKLICDPIEDEGRYLLREVEYSGNFGHSDERFRGFSTLRKMTQRGAHLLWHYPSEVIWTPIWLVYHKFWKREHRNKVYNVRKKFA
;
A
#
# COMPACT_ATOMS: atom_id res chain seq x y z
N MET A 1 7.44 16.38 -10.18
CA MET A 1 8.18 16.51 -8.88
C MET A 1 9.58 17.02 -9.15
N THR A 2 10.11 17.89 -8.28
CA THR A 2 11.42 18.49 -8.46
C THR A 2 12.57 17.55 -8.08
N LYS A 3 13.77 17.80 -8.62
CA LYS A 3 14.99 17.08 -8.21
C LYS A 3 15.22 17.21 -6.70
N THR A 4 15.07 18.43 -6.16
CA THR A 4 15.24 18.74 -4.75
C THR A 4 14.31 17.93 -3.83
N PHE A 5 13.08 17.63 -4.29
CA PHE A 5 12.16 16.79 -3.52
C PHE A 5 12.65 15.35 -3.39
N PHE A 6 13.19 14.76 -4.46
CA PHE A 6 13.80 13.43 -4.38
C PHE A 6 15.08 13.44 -3.55
N GLU A 7 15.89 14.51 -3.63
CA GLU A 7 17.06 14.66 -2.76
C GLU A 7 16.66 14.71 -1.27
N LEU A 8 15.58 15.43 -0.92
CA LEU A 8 15.04 15.44 0.45
C LEU A 8 14.60 14.05 0.92
N ILE A 9 13.92 13.30 0.06
CA ILE A 9 13.57 11.90 0.33
C ILE A 9 14.83 11.06 0.53
N GLN A 10 15.82 11.18 -0.34
CA GLN A 10 17.09 10.46 -0.24
C GLN A 10 17.84 10.79 1.07
N VAL A 11 17.82 12.04 1.51
CA VAL A 11 18.37 12.43 2.81
C VAL A 11 17.57 11.76 3.94
N ALA A 12 16.24 11.76 3.86
CA ALA A 12 15.38 11.14 4.86
C ALA A 12 15.63 9.63 5.03
N ILE A 13 15.88 8.91 3.93
CA ILE A 13 16.10 7.45 3.94
C ILE A 13 17.57 7.05 4.04
N GLY A 14 18.48 8.04 4.09
CA GLY A 14 19.91 7.84 4.28
C GLY A 14 20.72 7.43 3.06
N THR A 15 20.18 7.56 1.84
CA THR A 15 20.92 7.31 0.59
C THR A 15 21.65 8.55 0.07
N ARG A 16 21.47 9.69 0.77
CA ARG A 16 22.14 10.96 0.49
C ARG A 16 22.40 11.71 1.79
N ILE A 17 23.43 12.54 1.81
CA ILE A 17 23.84 13.31 3.00
C ILE A 17 23.15 14.68 3.02
N CYS A 18 23.17 15.44 1.90
CA CYS A 18 22.70 16.83 1.82
C CYS A 18 21.99 17.12 0.50
N LEU A 19 21.29 18.23 0.40
CA LEU A 19 20.73 18.75 -0.86
C LEU A 19 21.84 19.33 -1.75
N SER A 20 21.63 19.29 -3.07
CA SER A 20 22.57 19.88 -4.04
C SER A 20 22.67 21.40 -3.91
N GLN A 21 21.60 22.05 -3.48
CA GLN A 21 21.53 23.49 -3.21
C GLN A 21 20.58 23.74 -2.05
N THR A 22 20.79 24.80 -1.31
CA THR A 22 19.90 25.23 -0.22
C THR A 22 18.63 25.82 -0.84
N PRO A 23 17.43 25.29 -0.55
CA PRO A 23 16.19 25.85 -1.07
C PRO A 23 15.90 27.24 -0.48
N SER A 24 15.28 28.13 -1.25
CA SER A 24 14.67 29.36 -0.75
C SER A 24 13.46 29.07 0.15
N ALA A 25 12.95 30.11 0.82
CA ALA A 25 11.75 29.97 1.66
C ALA A 25 10.54 29.46 0.88
N ASP A 26 10.35 29.96 -0.34
CA ASP A 26 9.23 29.53 -1.22
C ASP A 26 9.41 28.07 -1.65
N GLU A 27 10.62 27.68 -2.06
CA GLU A 27 10.92 26.29 -2.45
C GLU A 27 10.71 25.32 -1.28
N TRP A 28 11.03 25.69 -0.03
CA TRP A 28 10.71 24.90 1.14
C TRP A 28 9.20 24.72 1.33
N GLY A 29 8.41 25.78 1.07
CA GLY A 29 6.95 25.71 1.05
C GLY A 29 6.42 24.71 0.00
N GLU A 30 7.00 24.73 -1.21
CA GLU A 30 6.66 23.77 -2.26
C GLU A 30 7.04 22.32 -1.90
N LEU A 31 8.21 22.10 -1.27
CA LEU A 31 8.63 20.78 -0.78
C LEU A 31 7.65 20.23 0.26
N TYR A 32 7.19 21.07 1.18
CA TYR A 32 6.17 20.68 2.15
C TYR A 32 4.84 20.33 1.49
N ALA A 33 4.38 21.13 0.52
CA ALA A 33 3.16 20.86 -0.23
C ALA A 33 3.26 19.53 -1.03
N MET A 34 4.41 19.25 -1.65
CA MET A 34 4.67 17.97 -2.31
C MET A 34 4.67 16.80 -1.33
N ALA A 35 5.30 16.95 -0.16
CA ALA A 35 5.30 15.94 0.89
C ALA A 35 3.87 15.60 1.36
N LYS A 36 3.01 16.61 1.49
CA LYS A 36 1.58 16.42 1.78
C LYS A 36 0.86 15.68 0.64
N LYS A 37 1.02 16.13 -0.61
CA LYS A 37 0.41 15.51 -1.80
C LYS A 37 0.79 14.03 -1.92
N GLN A 38 2.02 13.67 -1.57
CA GLN A 38 2.58 12.32 -1.68
C GLN A 38 2.45 11.48 -0.39
N SER A 39 1.83 12.04 0.65
CA SER A 39 1.67 11.40 1.98
C SER A 39 3.00 10.98 2.63
N LEU A 40 4.03 11.80 2.43
CA LEU A 40 5.39 11.60 2.95
C LEU A 40 5.82 12.66 3.97
N VAL A 41 4.88 13.42 4.56
CA VAL A 41 5.20 14.52 5.49
C VAL A 41 6.12 14.07 6.63
N GLY A 42 5.81 12.97 7.31
CA GLY A 42 6.64 12.48 8.41
C GLY A 42 8.02 12.01 7.95
N VAL A 43 8.09 11.22 6.87
CA VAL A 43 9.37 10.74 6.32
C VAL A 43 10.25 11.92 5.86
N CYS A 44 9.69 12.87 5.10
CA CYS A 44 10.43 14.05 4.67
C CYS A 44 10.89 14.93 5.86
N PHE A 45 10.12 14.96 6.96
CA PHE A 45 10.53 15.66 8.16
C PHE A 45 11.81 15.08 8.78
N ALA A 46 11.99 13.76 8.75
CA ALA A 46 13.26 13.16 9.17
C ALA A 46 14.45 13.67 8.30
N GLY A 47 14.22 13.88 7.00
CA GLY A 47 15.21 14.53 6.12
C GLY A 47 15.50 15.96 6.55
N VAL A 48 14.46 16.74 6.84
CA VAL A 48 14.61 18.12 7.37
C VAL A 48 15.42 18.15 8.66
N GLN A 49 15.15 17.26 9.62
CA GLN A 49 15.90 17.17 10.87
C GLN A 49 17.38 16.86 10.65
N ARG A 50 17.71 15.96 9.71
CA ARG A 50 19.10 15.64 9.34
C ARG A 50 19.81 16.85 8.72
N LEU A 51 19.10 17.60 7.85
CA LEU A 51 19.64 18.82 7.22
C LEU A 51 19.89 19.95 8.21
N GLN A 52 19.03 20.13 9.22
CA GLN A 52 19.25 21.10 10.29
C GLN A 52 20.52 20.80 11.11
N GLN A 53 20.77 19.54 11.40
CA GLN A 53 22.03 19.12 12.06
C GLN A 53 23.26 19.54 11.24
N GLN A 54 23.11 19.75 9.94
CA GLN A 54 24.14 20.21 9.01
C GLN A 54 24.05 21.71 8.69
N ARG A 55 23.29 22.50 9.48
CA ARG A 55 23.08 23.95 9.31
C ARG A 55 22.40 24.34 7.99
N GLN A 56 21.64 23.44 7.36
CA GLN A 56 20.74 23.78 6.26
C GLN A 56 19.36 24.07 6.84
N GLU A 57 19.10 25.32 7.12
CA GLU A 57 17.91 25.78 7.84
C GLU A 57 16.76 26.09 6.86
N LEU A 58 15.53 25.84 7.33
CA LEU A 58 14.30 26.30 6.69
C LEU A 58 13.62 27.36 7.57
N PRO A 59 12.65 28.13 7.04
CA PRO A 59 11.94 29.14 7.85
C PRO A 59 11.33 28.52 9.12
N GLU A 60 11.56 29.16 10.26
CA GLU A 60 11.18 28.64 11.59
C GLU A 60 9.69 28.25 11.67
N MET A 61 8.78 29.10 11.18
CA MET A 61 7.34 28.81 11.19
C MET A 61 6.98 27.56 10.38
N LEU A 62 7.67 27.33 9.26
CA LEU A 62 7.46 26.13 8.44
C LEU A 62 8.03 24.89 9.16
N TYR A 63 9.19 25.01 9.82
CA TYR A 63 9.74 23.93 10.63
C TYR A 63 8.77 23.51 11.74
N LEU A 64 8.23 24.47 12.51
CA LEU A 64 7.27 24.19 13.57
C LEU A 64 5.98 23.55 13.03
N THR A 65 5.51 24.02 11.87
CA THR A 65 4.35 23.42 11.18
C THR A 65 4.62 21.97 10.81
N TRP A 66 5.80 21.68 10.26
CA TRP A 66 6.18 20.34 9.83
C TRP A 66 6.40 19.41 11.03
N LEU A 67 7.05 19.89 12.07
CA LEU A 67 7.23 19.20 13.35
C LEU A 67 5.88 18.81 13.95
N GLY A 68 4.93 19.75 14.02
CA GLY A 68 3.59 19.48 14.54
C GLY A 68 2.83 18.43 13.75
N MET A 69 2.99 18.40 12.42
CA MET A 69 2.41 17.34 11.58
C MET A 69 3.10 15.99 11.80
N ALA A 70 4.42 15.94 11.91
CA ALA A 70 5.16 14.72 12.19
C ALA A 70 4.78 14.13 13.56
N ALA A 71 4.65 14.97 14.59
CA ALA A 71 4.20 14.56 15.92
C ALA A 71 2.78 13.95 15.89
N LYS A 72 1.85 14.55 15.14
CA LYS A 72 0.50 13.98 14.95
C LYS A 72 0.54 12.61 14.26
N ILE A 73 1.43 12.43 13.28
CA ILE A 73 1.61 11.15 12.59
C ILE A 73 2.14 10.09 13.58
N GLN A 74 3.12 10.43 14.41
CA GLN A 74 3.66 9.54 15.44
C GLN A 74 2.56 9.12 16.43
N GLN A 75 1.84 10.08 17.00
CA GLN A 75 0.74 9.79 17.93
C GLN A 75 -0.33 8.91 17.30
N ARG A 76 -0.67 9.15 16.03
CA ARG A 76 -1.62 8.29 15.31
C ARG A 76 -1.09 6.89 15.12
N ASN A 77 0.18 6.72 14.80
CA ASN A 77 0.80 5.40 14.64
C ASN A 77 0.80 4.59 15.94
N GLU A 78 1.04 5.23 17.09
CA GLU A 78 0.95 4.57 18.41
C GLU A 78 -0.44 3.97 18.64
N VAL A 79 -1.50 4.74 18.33
CA VAL A 79 -2.89 4.29 18.45
C VAL A 79 -3.15 3.11 17.50
N VAL A 80 -2.76 3.24 16.22
CA VAL A 80 -3.03 2.19 15.22
C VAL A 80 -2.20 0.92 15.50
N ASP A 81 -0.96 1.05 15.99
CA ASP A 81 -0.13 -0.08 16.41
C ASP A 81 -0.80 -0.86 17.55
N GLN A 82 -1.34 -0.15 18.54
CA GLN A 82 -2.06 -0.77 19.65
C GLN A 82 -3.35 -1.45 19.17
N GLN A 83 -4.11 -0.80 18.29
CA GLN A 83 -5.32 -1.37 17.68
C GLN A 83 -5.00 -2.64 16.86
N CYS A 84 -3.92 -2.66 16.08
CA CYS A 84 -3.47 -3.86 15.37
C CYS A 84 -3.19 -5.03 16.33
N LYS A 85 -2.49 -4.76 17.42
CA LYS A 85 -2.19 -5.77 18.44
C LYS A 85 -3.45 -6.30 19.12
N GLU A 86 -4.36 -5.42 19.53
CA GLU A 86 -5.62 -5.80 20.17
C GLU A 86 -6.50 -6.62 19.24
N LEU A 87 -6.67 -6.15 18.00
CA LEU A 87 -7.46 -6.84 16.99
C LEU A 87 -6.90 -8.24 16.70
N TRP A 88 -5.58 -8.34 16.47
CA TRP A 88 -4.95 -9.63 16.24
C TRP A 88 -5.16 -10.60 17.41
N ASN A 89 -4.99 -10.12 18.65
CA ASN A 89 -5.23 -10.94 19.85
C ASN A 89 -6.70 -11.42 19.94
N VAL A 90 -7.66 -10.56 19.60
CA VAL A 90 -9.09 -10.94 19.60
C VAL A 90 -9.38 -12.01 18.56
N LEU A 91 -8.86 -11.85 17.34
CA LEU A 91 -9.01 -12.85 16.27
C LEU A 91 -8.35 -14.18 16.63
N HIS A 92 -7.13 -14.13 17.17
CA HIS A 92 -6.39 -15.32 17.58
C HIS A 92 -7.12 -16.08 18.72
N LYS A 93 -7.64 -15.38 19.73
CA LYS A 93 -8.45 -15.99 20.80
C LYS A 93 -9.76 -16.58 20.30
N ALA A 94 -10.27 -16.07 19.18
CA ALA A 94 -11.45 -16.63 18.51
C ALA A 94 -11.12 -17.88 17.66
N GLY A 95 -9.86 -18.32 17.64
CA GLY A 95 -9.38 -19.47 16.86
C GLY A 95 -9.19 -19.18 15.38
N LEU A 96 -9.01 -17.90 15.01
CA LEU A 96 -8.76 -17.50 13.64
C LEU A 96 -7.26 -17.29 13.37
N ASP A 97 -6.78 -17.91 12.31
CA ASP A 97 -5.43 -17.65 11.79
C ASP A 97 -5.43 -16.33 11.01
N ALA A 98 -4.83 -15.31 11.61
CA ALA A 98 -4.88 -13.96 11.09
C ALA A 98 -3.50 -13.28 11.08
N ALA A 99 -3.26 -12.43 10.07
CA ALA A 99 -2.06 -11.62 9.94
C ALA A 99 -2.42 -10.19 9.48
N VAL A 100 -1.87 -9.18 10.15
CA VAL A 100 -1.96 -7.78 9.71
C VAL A 100 -1.12 -7.62 8.44
N MET A 101 -1.70 -7.01 7.41
CA MET A 101 -1.06 -6.78 6.12
C MET A 101 -0.83 -5.29 5.88
N LYS A 102 -0.02 -4.97 4.87
CA LYS A 102 0.16 -3.58 4.42
C LYS A 102 0.49 -2.62 5.58
N GLY A 103 0.00 -1.41 5.56
CA GLY A 103 0.00 -0.42 6.64
C GLY A 103 1.07 -0.62 7.71
N GLN A 104 0.63 -1.05 8.89
CA GLN A 104 1.49 -1.21 10.06
C GLN A 104 2.45 -2.40 9.96
N ALA A 105 2.09 -3.45 9.20
CA ALA A 105 3.00 -4.56 8.93
C ALA A 105 4.20 -4.10 8.08
N ILE A 106 3.98 -3.37 7.00
CA ILE A 106 5.06 -2.81 6.18
C ILE A 106 5.83 -1.74 6.96
N GLY A 107 5.18 -0.98 7.84
CA GLY A 107 5.83 -0.05 8.76
C GLY A 107 6.94 -0.69 9.60
N CYS A 108 6.89 -1.99 9.86
CA CYS A 108 7.94 -2.71 10.57
C CYS A 108 9.29 -2.73 9.81
N TYR A 109 9.26 -2.59 8.48
CA TYR A 109 10.47 -2.54 7.64
C TYR A 109 11.11 -1.14 7.57
N TYR A 110 10.45 -0.08 8.09
CA TYR A 110 10.96 1.28 8.04
C TYR A 110 12.04 1.61 9.08
N GLY A 111 12.34 0.71 10.01
CA GLY A 111 13.30 0.97 11.08
C GLY A 111 12.91 2.19 11.92
N GLU A 112 13.82 3.14 12.08
CA GLU A 112 13.59 4.39 12.84
C GLU A 112 12.48 5.27 12.26
N LEU A 113 12.19 5.17 10.97
CA LEU A 113 11.14 5.93 10.32
C LEU A 113 9.74 5.30 10.47
N SER A 114 9.61 4.16 11.15
CA SER A 114 8.35 3.43 11.31
C SER A 114 7.21 4.31 11.83
N GLN A 115 7.48 5.16 12.82
CA GLN A 115 6.48 6.04 13.41
C GLN A 115 6.19 7.30 12.57
N LEU A 116 7.00 7.58 11.53
CA LEU A 116 6.84 8.71 10.62
C LEU A 116 6.13 8.34 9.31
N ARG A 117 5.83 7.05 9.10
CA ARG A 117 4.99 6.59 8.01
C ARG A 117 3.54 6.98 8.27
N LEU A 118 2.90 7.69 7.33
CA LEU A 118 1.47 8.00 7.47
C LEU A 118 0.64 6.72 7.47
N SER A 119 -0.02 6.41 8.60
CA SER A 119 -0.95 5.27 8.74
C SER A 119 -2.27 5.53 7.99
N GLY A 120 -2.99 4.46 7.72
CA GLY A 120 -4.33 4.46 7.14
C GLY A 120 -5.24 3.50 7.91
N ASP A 121 -5.94 2.67 7.16
CA ASP A 121 -6.76 1.54 7.60
C ASP A 121 -5.92 0.38 8.17
N ILE A 122 -6.59 -0.50 8.88
CA ILE A 122 -6.01 -1.77 9.36
C ILE A 122 -6.56 -2.89 8.46
N ASP A 123 -5.67 -3.47 7.67
CA ASP A 123 -5.96 -4.62 6.83
C ASP A 123 -5.52 -5.91 7.52
N VAL A 124 -6.41 -6.86 7.73
CA VAL A 124 -6.08 -8.16 8.34
C VAL A 124 -6.48 -9.29 7.41
N TRP A 125 -5.52 -10.11 7.02
CA TRP A 125 -5.79 -11.35 6.31
C TRP A 125 -6.19 -12.43 7.30
N VAL A 126 -7.39 -12.99 7.10
CA VAL A 126 -7.91 -14.11 7.89
C VAL A 126 -7.99 -15.33 6.98
N LYS A 127 -7.34 -16.42 7.37
CA LYS A 127 -7.36 -17.69 6.65
C LYS A 127 -8.75 -18.37 6.80
N GLY A 128 -9.03 -19.33 5.95
CA GLY A 128 -10.30 -20.05 5.94
C GLY A 128 -11.36 -19.52 4.96
N GLY A 129 -11.05 -18.41 4.26
CA GLY A 129 -11.88 -17.91 3.16
C GLY A 129 -13.13 -17.14 3.60
N PHE A 130 -14.05 -16.93 2.62
CA PHE A 130 -15.22 -16.08 2.81
C PHE A 130 -16.13 -16.54 3.95
N ASP A 131 -16.45 -17.83 4.02
CA ASP A 131 -17.46 -18.33 4.96
C ASP A 131 -16.98 -18.21 6.41
N THR A 132 -15.69 -18.45 6.68
CA THR A 132 -15.06 -18.28 8.00
C THR A 132 -15.12 -16.82 8.47
N VAL A 133 -14.71 -15.88 7.60
CA VAL A 133 -14.73 -14.43 7.94
C VAL A 133 -16.17 -13.94 8.10
N ASN A 134 -17.09 -14.37 7.22
CA ASN A 134 -18.49 -14.02 7.31
C ASN A 134 -19.12 -14.49 8.62
N GLU A 135 -18.91 -15.74 9.02
CA GLU A 135 -19.45 -16.27 10.27
C GLU A 135 -18.96 -15.48 11.48
N TYR A 136 -17.66 -15.20 11.55
CA TYR A 136 -17.07 -14.40 12.62
C TYR A 136 -17.69 -12.99 12.70
N ILE A 137 -17.77 -12.29 11.57
CA ILE A 137 -18.31 -10.92 11.50
C ILE A 137 -19.78 -10.91 11.90
N GLN A 138 -20.61 -11.82 11.37
CA GLN A 138 -22.04 -11.81 11.69
C GLN A 138 -22.33 -12.16 13.16
N ARG A 139 -21.42 -12.88 13.84
CA ARG A 139 -21.51 -13.20 15.26
C ARG A 139 -21.03 -12.09 16.18
N THR A 140 -20.11 -11.24 15.73
CA THR A 140 -19.44 -10.22 16.57
C THR A 140 -19.93 -8.80 16.27
N VAL A 141 -19.58 -8.24 15.11
CA VAL A 141 -19.99 -6.92 14.64
C VAL A 141 -20.60 -7.08 13.24
N PRO A 142 -21.90 -7.37 13.14
CA PRO A 142 -22.55 -7.67 11.88
C PRO A 142 -22.37 -6.59 10.84
N SER A 143 -21.87 -6.97 9.65
CA SER A 143 -21.67 -6.08 8.50
C SER A 143 -22.15 -6.76 7.22
N ASP A 144 -22.76 -6.00 6.31
CA ASP A 144 -23.10 -6.40 4.94
C ASP A 144 -22.28 -5.65 3.87
N ASP A 145 -21.32 -4.85 4.32
CA ASP A 145 -20.37 -4.19 3.41
C ASP A 145 -19.26 -5.16 3.04
N ILE A 146 -19.49 -5.84 1.91
CA ILE A 146 -18.59 -6.83 1.33
C ILE A 146 -18.02 -6.40 0.00
N ALA A 147 -16.74 -6.70 -0.20
CA ALA A 147 -16.07 -6.70 -1.49
C ALA A 147 -15.55 -8.11 -1.82
N TYR A 148 -15.09 -8.32 -3.05
CA TYR A 148 -14.59 -9.63 -3.53
C TYR A 148 -13.48 -10.22 -2.67
N HIS A 149 -12.75 -9.40 -1.94
CA HIS A 149 -11.58 -9.82 -1.15
C HIS A 149 -11.70 -9.51 0.35
N ARG A 150 -12.67 -8.68 0.78
CA ARG A 150 -12.73 -8.18 2.15
C ARG A 150 -14.14 -7.90 2.65
N PHE A 151 -14.26 -7.73 3.97
CA PHE A 151 -15.37 -7.14 4.68
C PHE A 151 -14.91 -5.88 5.41
N HIS A 152 -15.76 -4.86 5.48
CA HIS A 152 -15.59 -3.82 6.50
C HIS A 152 -16.01 -4.33 7.86
N TYR A 153 -15.15 -4.09 8.86
CA TYR A 153 -15.35 -4.53 10.25
C TYR A 153 -15.23 -3.33 11.19
N ASN A 154 -16.36 -2.69 11.48
CA ASN A 154 -16.45 -1.42 12.21
C ASN A 154 -16.27 -1.60 13.73
N VAL A 155 -15.09 -2.02 14.17
CA VAL A 155 -14.77 -2.28 15.58
C VAL A 155 -14.16 -1.07 16.28
N TYR A 156 -13.57 -0.14 15.54
CA TYR A 156 -13.06 1.12 16.06
C TYR A 156 -13.82 2.30 15.45
N SER A 157 -13.98 3.37 16.23
CA SER A 157 -14.67 4.59 15.78
C SER A 157 -13.78 5.54 14.98
N ASP A 158 -12.45 5.41 15.13
CA ASP A 158 -11.44 6.30 14.58
C ASP A 158 -10.52 5.64 13.54
N THR A 159 -10.65 4.33 13.32
CA THR A 159 -9.84 3.55 12.39
C THR A 159 -10.70 2.57 11.61
N GLU A 160 -10.65 2.66 10.28
CA GLU A 160 -11.27 1.66 9.42
C GLU A 160 -10.52 0.32 9.53
N VAL A 161 -11.28 -0.77 9.62
CA VAL A 161 -10.74 -2.12 9.65
C VAL A 161 -11.34 -2.94 8.52
N GLU A 162 -10.46 -3.66 7.81
CA GLU A 162 -10.83 -4.56 6.74
C GLU A 162 -10.36 -5.98 7.05
N LEU A 163 -11.32 -6.91 7.21
CA LEU A 163 -10.99 -8.33 7.29
C LEU A 163 -10.99 -8.95 5.90
N HIS A 164 -9.81 -9.33 5.45
CA HIS A 164 -9.58 -9.89 4.12
C HIS A 164 -9.68 -11.41 4.16
N HIS A 165 -10.65 -11.98 3.44
CA HIS A 165 -10.70 -13.42 3.17
C HIS A 165 -9.84 -13.79 1.92
N ARG A 166 -9.38 -12.80 1.17
CA ARG A 166 -8.35 -12.87 0.12
C ARG A 166 -7.44 -11.67 0.26
N PRO A 167 -6.12 -11.82 0.26
CA PRO A 167 -5.20 -10.69 0.47
C PRO A 167 -5.32 -9.60 -0.58
N THR A 168 -5.46 -9.99 -1.84
CA THR A 168 -5.55 -9.10 -3.02
C THR A 168 -6.31 -9.76 -4.15
N LEU A 169 -6.45 -9.08 -5.28
CA LEU A 169 -7.10 -9.60 -6.48
C LEU A 169 -6.46 -9.05 -7.75
N MET A 170 -6.68 -9.78 -8.84
CA MET A 170 -6.47 -9.32 -10.22
C MET A 170 -7.81 -9.35 -10.97
N ARG A 171 -8.00 -8.46 -11.94
CA ARG A 171 -9.24 -8.43 -12.73
C ARG A 171 -9.25 -9.44 -13.87
N ASN A 172 -8.08 -9.81 -14.39
CA ASN A 172 -7.96 -10.96 -15.24
C ASN A 172 -8.28 -12.22 -14.41
N LEU A 173 -9.42 -12.86 -14.71
CA LEU A 173 -9.93 -13.98 -13.91
C LEU A 173 -9.00 -15.20 -13.91
N PHE A 174 -8.24 -15.42 -14.98
CA PHE A 174 -7.29 -16.52 -15.06
C PHE A 174 -6.06 -16.24 -14.19
N ASP A 175 -5.52 -15.04 -14.27
CA ASP A 175 -4.37 -14.63 -13.46
C ASP A 175 -4.78 -14.51 -11.98
N ASN A 176 -6.00 -14.03 -11.71
CA ASN A 176 -6.57 -14.02 -10.36
C ASN A 176 -6.68 -15.43 -9.75
N LYS A 177 -7.10 -16.43 -10.54
CA LYS A 177 -7.16 -17.83 -10.05
C LYS A 177 -5.78 -18.36 -9.67
N LYS A 178 -4.73 -18.02 -10.43
CA LYS A 178 -3.34 -18.37 -10.10
C LYS A 178 -2.88 -17.64 -8.83
N LEU A 179 -3.19 -16.34 -8.73
CA LEU A 179 -2.87 -15.50 -7.58
C LEU A 179 -3.51 -16.05 -6.29
N GLN A 180 -4.80 -16.40 -6.32
CA GLN A 180 -5.46 -16.95 -5.14
C GLN A 180 -4.85 -18.30 -4.71
N ARG A 181 -4.53 -19.18 -5.65
CA ARG A 181 -3.85 -20.45 -5.33
C ARG A 181 -2.49 -20.23 -4.68
N TRP A 182 -1.74 -19.24 -5.15
CA TRP A 182 -0.47 -18.87 -4.54
C TRP A 182 -0.66 -18.30 -3.12
N CYS A 183 -1.66 -17.43 -2.91
CA CYS A 183 -2.00 -16.93 -1.58
C CYS A 183 -2.44 -18.07 -0.63
N ASP A 184 -3.22 -19.04 -1.13
CA ASP A 184 -3.67 -20.19 -0.34
C ASP A 184 -2.52 -21.09 0.08
N GLY A 185 -1.43 -21.10 -0.70
CA GLY A 185 -0.19 -21.85 -0.40
C GLY A 185 0.60 -21.31 0.80
N VAL A 186 0.32 -20.10 1.28
CA VAL A 186 0.92 -19.61 2.54
C VAL A 186 0.15 -20.19 3.70
N THR A 187 0.82 -20.90 4.58
CA THR A 187 0.20 -21.55 5.75
C THR A 187 0.26 -20.65 7.01
N PRO A 188 -0.63 -20.82 7.99
CA PRO A 188 -0.67 -19.98 9.21
C PRO A 188 0.63 -20.00 10.03
N ASP A 189 1.35 -21.12 10.03
CA ASP A 189 2.62 -21.30 10.73
C ASP A 189 3.77 -20.47 10.11
N GLU A 190 3.59 -19.96 8.90
CA GLU A 190 4.51 -19.01 8.28
C GLU A 190 4.29 -17.56 8.73
N PHE A 191 3.20 -17.26 9.42
CA PHE A 191 2.94 -15.93 9.95
C PHE A 191 3.91 -15.58 11.07
N ILE A 192 4.52 -14.41 11.00
CA ILE A 192 5.58 -13.99 11.91
C ILE A 192 5.05 -12.96 12.88
N VAL A 193 5.07 -13.24 14.18
CA VAL A 193 4.75 -12.23 15.21
C VAL A 193 5.90 -11.23 15.29
N ASN A 194 5.60 -9.98 15.02
CA ASN A 194 6.57 -8.89 15.03
C ASN A 194 6.77 -8.27 16.43
N ARG A 195 7.71 -7.34 16.54
CA ARG A 195 8.04 -6.66 17.81
C ARG A 195 6.90 -5.80 18.38
N LYS A 196 5.92 -5.42 17.55
CA LYS A 196 4.73 -4.65 17.96
C LYS A 196 3.63 -5.56 18.54
N GLY A 197 3.79 -6.89 18.46
CA GLY A 197 2.92 -7.88 19.10
C GLY A 197 1.71 -8.30 18.27
N PHE A 198 1.80 -8.27 16.95
CA PHE A 198 0.83 -8.85 16.02
C PHE A 198 1.53 -9.66 14.93
N ALA A 199 0.83 -10.64 14.36
CA ALA A 199 1.37 -11.44 13.26
C ALA A 199 1.27 -10.70 11.92
N MET A 200 2.23 -10.95 11.04
CA MET A 200 2.31 -10.44 9.67
C MET A 200 2.67 -11.58 8.70
N PRO A 201 2.35 -11.47 7.41
CA PRO A 201 2.77 -12.47 6.42
C PRO A 201 4.30 -12.55 6.31
N PRO A 202 4.86 -13.67 5.81
CA PRO A 202 6.29 -13.77 5.59
C PRO A 202 6.76 -12.80 4.49
N ALA A 203 7.99 -12.28 4.61
CA ALA A 203 8.55 -11.29 3.69
C ALA A 203 8.51 -11.75 2.22
N ARG A 204 8.77 -13.05 1.95
CA ARG A 204 8.68 -13.63 0.60
C ARG A 204 7.31 -13.45 -0.04
N PHE A 205 6.24 -13.51 0.77
CA PHE A 205 4.89 -13.24 0.32
C PHE A 205 4.67 -11.73 0.10
N ASP A 206 5.06 -10.89 1.06
CA ASP A 206 4.87 -9.45 0.99
C ASP A 206 5.53 -8.82 -0.24
N ARG A 207 6.70 -9.32 -0.69
CA ARG A 207 7.43 -8.79 -1.85
C ARG A 207 6.61 -8.88 -3.14
N ILE A 208 5.83 -9.93 -3.34
CA ILE A 208 4.93 -10.09 -4.51
C ILE A 208 3.55 -9.50 -4.21
N PHE A 209 3.02 -9.71 -3.02
CA PHE A 209 1.70 -9.21 -2.61
C PHE A 209 1.62 -7.67 -2.66
N ILE A 210 2.59 -6.97 -2.07
CA ILE A 210 2.61 -5.49 -2.06
C ILE A 210 2.74 -4.94 -3.48
N LEU A 211 3.59 -5.54 -4.32
CA LEU A 211 3.70 -5.15 -5.73
C LEU A 211 2.36 -5.31 -6.47
N THR A 212 1.68 -6.45 -6.28
CA THR A 212 0.36 -6.73 -6.87
C THR A 212 -0.68 -5.72 -6.39
N HIS A 213 -0.66 -5.40 -5.10
CA HIS A 213 -1.56 -4.41 -4.50
C HIS A 213 -1.32 -2.99 -5.05
N ILE A 214 -0.05 -2.56 -5.15
CA ILE A 214 0.33 -1.29 -5.75
C ILE A 214 -0.11 -1.24 -7.22
N TYR A 215 0.09 -2.33 -7.97
CA TYR A 215 -0.34 -2.45 -9.37
C TYR A 215 -1.85 -2.29 -9.53
N ALA A 216 -2.64 -2.95 -8.69
CA ALA A 216 -4.09 -2.80 -8.71
C ALA A 216 -4.51 -1.34 -8.47
N HIS A 217 -3.94 -0.67 -7.47
CA HIS A 217 -4.22 0.75 -7.23
C HIS A 217 -3.74 1.64 -8.37
N PHE A 218 -2.55 1.39 -8.90
CA PHE A 218 -2.02 2.13 -10.04
C PHE A 218 -2.99 2.12 -11.23
N LEU A 219 -3.57 0.97 -11.53
CA LEU A 219 -4.49 0.82 -12.66
C LEU A 219 -5.83 1.56 -12.45
N PHE A 220 -6.34 1.64 -11.23
CA PHE A 220 -7.74 2.03 -11.01
C PHE A 220 -7.94 3.29 -10.19
N SER A 221 -7.08 3.56 -9.23
CA SER A 221 -7.20 4.71 -8.33
C SER A 221 -6.10 5.75 -8.58
N GLY A 222 -4.91 5.29 -8.88
CA GLY A 222 -3.65 6.02 -8.83
C GLY A 222 -2.89 5.68 -7.55
N ILE A 223 -1.60 5.93 -7.58
CA ILE A 223 -0.68 5.72 -6.45
C ILE A 223 0.16 6.96 -6.22
N GLY A 224 0.62 7.14 -4.98
CA GLY A 224 1.60 8.15 -4.61
C GLY A 224 2.95 7.53 -4.22
N LEU A 225 3.89 8.39 -3.86
CA LEU A 225 5.23 7.95 -3.44
C LEU A 225 5.20 7.19 -2.10
N ARG A 226 4.14 7.33 -1.28
CA ARG A 226 4.02 6.55 -0.04
C ARG A 226 4.01 5.05 -0.33
N GLN A 227 3.21 4.59 -1.31
CA GLN A 227 3.14 3.17 -1.68
C GLN A 227 4.47 2.68 -2.27
N ILE A 228 5.15 3.53 -3.02
CA ILE A 228 6.48 3.24 -3.58
C ILE A 228 7.53 3.16 -2.47
N MET A 229 7.46 4.04 -1.47
CA MET A 229 8.31 4.03 -0.29
C MET A 229 8.09 2.76 0.56
N ASP A 230 6.83 2.30 0.69
CA ASP A 230 6.51 1.04 1.34
C ASP A 230 7.27 -0.13 0.68
N TYR A 231 7.27 -0.15 -0.66
CA TYR A 231 7.96 -1.18 -1.42
C TYR A 231 9.49 -1.06 -1.35
N TYR A 232 10.01 0.19 -1.33
CA TYR A 232 11.44 0.45 -1.12
C TYR A 232 11.94 -0.16 0.20
N PHE A 233 11.28 0.12 1.32
CA PHE A 233 11.71 -0.38 2.61
C PHE A 233 11.54 -1.88 2.74
N LEU A 234 10.50 -2.45 2.16
CA LEU A 234 10.33 -3.89 2.09
C LEU A 234 11.50 -4.56 1.36
N LEU A 235 11.83 -4.12 0.15
CA LEU A 235 12.94 -4.70 -0.63
C LEU A 235 14.30 -4.48 0.03
N LYS A 236 14.56 -3.28 0.56
CA LYS A 236 15.82 -2.93 1.21
C LYS A 236 16.12 -3.85 2.41
N ASN A 237 15.09 -4.18 3.19
CA ASN A 237 15.24 -4.86 4.48
C ASN A 237 14.85 -6.35 4.44
N THR A 238 14.66 -6.91 3.25
CA THR A 238 14.35 -8.34 3.07
C THR A 238 15.23 -8.95 1.98
N SER A 239 15.35 -10.28 2.02
CA SER A 239 16.07 -11.03 0.99
C SER A 239 15.12 -11.44 -0.13
N ALA A 240 15.65 -11.53 -1.36
CA ALA A 240 14.95 -12.09 -2.50
C ALA A 240 14.59 -13.56 -2.26
N SER A 241 13.51 -14.02 -2.88
CA SER A 241 13.13 -15.43 -2.93
C SER A 241 13.40 -15.96 -4.35
N GLU A 242 13.75 -17.24 -4.44
CA GLU A 242 14.16 -17.87 -5.72
C GLU A 242 13.01 -17.92 -6.76
N ASP A 243 11.78 -17.83 -6.32
CA ASP A 243 10.58 -17.93 -7.15
C ASP A 243 10.04 -16.57 -7.65
N GLU A 244 10.61 -15.42 -7.23
CA GLU A 244 10.10 -14.09 -7.54
C GLU A 244 9.97 -13.86 -9.05
N GLU A 245 11.00 -14.15 -9.82
CA GLU A 245 10.98 -13.93 -11.28
C GLU A 245 9.91 -14.78 -11.96
N MET A 246 9.75 -16.03 -11.51
CA MET A 246 8.70 -16.94 -12.00
C MET A 246 7.30 -16.38 -11.66
N LEU A 247 7.08 -15.89 -10.45
CA LEU A 247 5.81 -15.32 -10.01
C LEU A 247 5.48 -14.03 -10.77
N LEU A 248 6.48 -13.16 -11.03
CA LEU A 248 6.29 -11.97 -11.86
C LEU A 248 5.81 -12.31 -13.26
N LYS A 249 6.39 -13.34 -13.90
CA LYS A 249 5.95 -13.86 -15.22
C LYS A 249 4.55 -14.47 -15.13
N GLN A 250 4.31 -15.28 -14.10
CA GLN A 250 3.04 -15.99 -13.90
C GLN A 250 1.86 -15.02 -13.73
N PHE A 251 2.07 -13.90 -13.02
CA PHE A 251 1.05 -12.86 -12.77
C PHE A 251 1.11 -11.70 -13.76
N ARG A 252 1.93 -11.77 -14.81
CA ARG A 252 2.13 -10.71 -15.81
C ARG A 252 2.54 -9.37 -15.22
N LEU A 253 3.31 -9.39 -14.15
CA LEU A 253 3.79 -8.21 -13.42
C LEU A 253 5.16 -7.72 -13.89
N THR A 254 5.89 -8.45 -14.72
CA THR A 254 7.28 -8.17 -15.11
C THR A 254 7.48 -6.74 -15.59
N ARG A 255 6.59 -6.23 -16.45
CA ARG A 255 6.68 -4.86 -16.98
C ARG A 255 6.50 -3.81 -15.88
N PHE A 256 5.50 -3.98 -15.01
CA PHE A 256 5.26 -3.07 -13.89
C PHE A 256 6.38 -3.18 -12.83
N ALA A 257 6.87 -4.38 -12.55
CA ALA A 257 8.01 -4.61 -11.69
C ALA A 257 9.27 -3.88 -12.21
N GLY A 258 9.58 -4.01 -13.51
CA GLY A 258 10.70 -3.30 -14.13
C GLY A 258 10.57 -1.78 -14.05
N ALA A 259 9.36 -1.24 -14.22
CA ALA A 259 9.08 0.19 -14.00
C ALA A 259 9.35 0.62 -12.55
N MET A 260 8.88 -0.20 -11.59
CA MET A 260 9.10 0.03 -10.17
C MET A 260 10.59 -0.04 -9.81
N MET A 261 11.32 -1.05 -10.32
CA MET A 261 12.77 -1.20 -10.07
C MET A 261 13.55 0.00 -10.60
N TRP A 262 13.22 0.50 -11.79
CA TRP A 262 13.85 1.73 -12.28
C TRP A 262 13.61 2.91 -11.33
N LEU A 263 12.37 3.12 -10.90
CA LEU A 263 12.02 4.22 -10.02
C LEU A 263 12.71 4.12 -8.65
N LEU A 264 12.73 2.93 -8.05
CA LEU A 264 13.38 2.70 -6.77
C LEU A 264 14.91 2.86 -6.85
N LYS A 265 15.53 2.41 -7.92
CA LYS A 265 16.97 2.57 -8.15
C LYS A 265 17.33 4.03 -8.42
N ASP A 266 16.68 4.67 -9.39
CA ASP A 266 17.03 6.00 -9.88
C ASP A 266 16.64 7.12 -8.90
N LYS A 267 15.48 7.01 -8.23
CA LYS A 267 14.94 8.07 -7.37
C LYS A 267 15.18 7.85 -5.88
N PHE A 268 15.32 6.61 -5.43
CA PHE A 268 15.49 6.29 -4.01
C PHE A 268 16.89 5.71 -3.70
N GLY A 269 17.66 5.32 -4.71
CA GLY A 269 18.99 4.75 -4.51
C GLY A 269 18.96 3.32 -3.99
N LEU A 270 17.97 2.51 -4.40
CA LEU A 270 17.94 1.09 -4.07
C LEU A 270 19.13 0.36 -4.72
N GLU A 271 19.82 -0.45 -3.94
CA GLU A 271 20.99 -1.20 -4.36
C GLU A 271 20.61 -2.30 -5.38
N ASN A 272 21.56 -2.65 -6.27
CA ASN A 272 21.27 -3.59 -7.37
C ASN A 272 20.93 -5.00 -6.89
N ASP A 273 21.52 -5.45 -5.78
CA ASP A 273 21.26 -6.76 -5.16
C ASP A 273 19.87 -6.88 -4.51
N LYS A 274 19.16 -5.78 -4.38
CA LYS A 274 17.78 -5.69 -3.86
C LYS A 274 16.70 -5.69 -4.94
N LEU A 275 17.11 -5.56 -6.21
CA LEU A 275 16.17 -5.56 -7.32
C LEU A 275 15.59 -6.97 -7.54
N ILE A 276 14.28 -7.04 -7.84
CA ILE A 276 13.59 -8.31 -8.11
C ILE A 276 13.56 -8.67 -9.61
N CYS A 277 13.91 -7.73 -10.48
CA CYS A 277 14.06 -7.90 -11.91
C CYS A 277 14.83 -6.71 -12.49
N ASP A 278 15.17 -6.78 -13.78
CA ASP A 278 15.85 -5.70 -14.48
C ASP A 278 14.96 -4.44 -14.55
N PRO A 279 15.53 -3.25 -14.28
CA PRO A 279 14.83 -1.98 -14.44
C PRO A 279 14.45 -1.69 -15.89
N ILE A 280 13.23 -1.16 -16.12
CA ILE A 280 12.75 -0.72 -17.43
C ILE A 280 12.56 0.80 -17.39
N GLU A 281 13.49 1.54 -17.95
CA GLU A 281 13.55 3.01 -17.84
C GLU A 281 12.30 3.72 -18.40
N ASP A 282 11.90 3.40 -19.63
CA ASP A 282 10.76 4.08 -20.28
C ASP A 282 9.46 3.87 -19.50
N GLU A 283 9.22 2.66 -18.99
CA GLU A 283 8.09 2.34 -18.14
C GLU A 283 8.21 3.01 -16.76
N GLY A 284 9.41 3.11 -16.22
CA GLY A 284 9.67 3.80 -14.94
C GLY A 284 9.41 5.30 -15.05
N ARG A 285 9.83 5.94 -16.14
CA ARG A 285 9.51 7.34 -16.43
C ARG A 285 8.01 7.56 -16.63
N TYR A 286 7.34 6.62 -17.28
CA TYR A 286 5.89 6.66 -17.41
C TYR A 286 5.20 6.52 -16.04
N LEU A 287 5.60 5.53 -15.24
CA LEU A 287 5.09 5.34 -13.87
C LEU A 287 5.27 6.59 -13.01
N LEU A 288 6.46 7.21 -13.06
CA LEU A 288 6.75 8.43 -12.31
C LEU A 288 5.79 9.58 -12.68
N ARG A 289 5.53 9.79 -13.97
CA ARG A 289 4.57 10.82 -14.43
C ARG A 289 3.16 10.56 -13.89
N GLU A 290 2.71 9.30 -13.92
CA GLU A 290 1.40 8.94 -13.38
C GLU A 290 1.30 9.15 -11.86
N VAL A 291 2.37 8.89 -11.13
CA VAL A 291 2.48 9.17 -9.68
C VAL A 291 2.43 10.68 -9.39
N GLU A 292 3.06 11.49 -10.22
CA GLU A 292 3.04 12.96 -10.10
C GLU A 292 1.62 13.53 -10.24
N TYR A 293 0.85 13.02 -11.20
CA TYR A 293 -0.55 13.44 -11.39
C TYR A 293 -1.45 12.93 -10.27
N SER A 294 -1.35 11.66 -9.97
CA SER A 294 -2.31 10.97 -9.08
C SER A 294 -2.21 11.43 -7.62
N GLY A 295 -0.99 11.62 -7.10
CA GLY A 295 -0.79 11.73 -5.66
C GLY A 295 -1.28 10.46 -4.93
N ASN A 296 -1.47 10.54 -3.62
CA ASN A 296 -1.89 9.39 -2.84
C ASN A 296 -3.32 8.95 -3.26
N PHE A 297 -3.46 7.71 -3.73
CA PHE A 297 -4.72 7.10 -4.20
C PHE A 297 -5.53 7.95 -5.21
N GLY A 298 -4.85 8.75 -6.02
CA GLY A 298 -5.51 9.57 -7.06
C GLY A 298 -6.31 10.76 -6.54
N HIS A 299 -6.21 11.10 -5.25
CA HIS A 299 -6.95 12.23 -4.67
C HIS A 299 -6.57 13.58 -5.28
N SER A 300 -5.37 13.69 -5.82
CA SER A 300 -4.86 14.92 -6.44
C SER A 300 -4.95 14.92 -7.97
N ASP A 301 -5.57 13.91 -8.58
CA ASP A 301 -5.63 13.76 -10.04
C ASP A 301 -6.73 14.65 -10.63
N GLU A 302 -6.33 15.84 -11.06
CA GLU A 302 -7.25 16.81 -11.66
C GLU A 302 -7.80 16.38 -13.03
N ARG A 303 -7.11 15.47 -13.74
CA ARG A 303 -7.54 14.95 -15.05
C ARG A 303 -8.91 14.26 -14.99
N PHE A 304 -9.25 13.71 -13.83
CA PHE A 304 -10.48 12.97 -13.59
C PHE A 304 -11.40 13.64 -12.56
N ARG A 305 -11.16 14.91 -12.25
CA ARG A 305 -11.96 15.68 -11.28
C ARG A 305 -13.42 15.80 -11.76
N GLY A 306 -14.36 15.50 -10.86
CA GLY A 306 -15.80 15.56 -11.17
C GLY A 306 -16.37 14.40 -11.99
N PHE A 307 -15.54 13.41 -12.39
CA PHE A 307 -16.05 12.25 -13.11
C PHE A 307 -16.67 11.21 -12.16
N SER A 308 -17.71 10.52 -12.64
CA SER A 308 -18.22 9.34 -11.94
C SER A 308 -17.16 8.25 -11.88
N THR A 309 -17.25 7.35 -10.90
CA THR A 309 -16.30 6.24 -10.73
C THR A 309 -16.12 5.42 -12.02
N LEU A 310 -17.23 5.11 -12.71
CA LEU A 310 -17.18 4.36 -13.97
C LEU A 310 -16.43 5.12 -15.08
N ARG A 311 -16.68 6.43 -15.21
CA ARG A 311 -16.01 7.29 -16.21
C ARG A 311 -14.51 7.41 -15.91
N LYS A 312 -14.13 7.56 -14.62
CA LYS A 312 -12.73 7.55 -14.21
C LYS A 312 -12.05 6.24 -14.62
N MET A 313 -12.68 5.11 -14.34
CA MET A 313 -12.14 3.79 -14.66
C MET A 313 -11.96 3.58 -16.16
N THR A 314 -12.93 3.96 -16.99
CA THR A 314 -12.85 3.78 -18.44
C THR A 314 -11.78 4.67 -19.06
N GLN A 315 -11.70 5.94 -18.68
CA GLN A 315 -10.68 6.85 -19.22
C GLN A 315 -9.27 6.51 -18.75
N ARG A 316 -9.10 6.18 -17.46
CA ARG A 316 -7.82 5.71 -16.95
C ARG A 316 -7.42 4.39 -17.61
N GLY A 317 -8.36 3.47 -17.80
CA GLY A 317 -8.13 2.22 -18.52
C GLY A 317 -7.68 2.46 -19.97
N ALA A 318 -8.34 3.35 -20.71
CA ALA A 318 -7.94 3.68 -22.07
C ALA A 318 -6.51 4.24 -22.14
N HIS A 319 -6.12 5.09 -21.18
CA HIS A 319 -4.78 5.64 -21.09
C HIS A 319 -3.70 4.58 -20.78
N LEU A 320 -4.05 3.57 -19.98
CA LEU A 320 -3.15 2.50 -19.55
C LEU A 320 -3.14 1.28 -20.49
N LEU A 321 -4.03 1.24 -21.49
CA LEU A 321 -4.24 0.06 -22.34
C LEU A 321 -2.97 -0.42 -23.05
N TRP A 322 -2.15 0.49 -23.56
CA TRP A 322 -0.92 0.16 -24.27
C TRP A 322 0.20 -0.36 -23.37
N HIS A 323 0.17 0.01 -22.10
CA HIS A 323 1.15 -0.40 -21.11
C HIS A 323 0.75 -1.70 -20.41
N TYR A 324 -0.54 -1.84 -20.06
CA TYR A 324 -1.04 -2.93 -19.20
C TYR A 324 -2.36 -3.53 -19.76
N PRO A 325 -2.36 -4.08 -21.00
CA PRO A 325 -3.58 -4.50 -21.70
C PRO A 325 -4.36 -5.58 -20.96
N SER A 326 -3.68 -6.52 -20.33
CA SER A 326 -4.33 -7.67 -19.68
C SER A 326 -5.41 -7.22 -18.68
N GLU A 327 -5.02 -6.46 -17.66
CA GLU A 327 -5.95 -6.02 -16.61
C GLU A 327 -7.01 -5.05 -17.14
N VAL A 328 -6.64 -4.17 -18.08
CA VAL A 328 -7.55 -3.18 -18.66
C VAL A 328 -8.67 -3.85 -19.46
N ILE A 329 -8.32 -4.80 -20.33
CA ILE A 329 -9.29 -5.54 -21.17
C ILE A 329 -10.23 -6.39 -20.30
N TRP A 330 -9.73 -7.00 -19.23
CA TRP A 330 -10.53 -7.81 -18.33
C TRP A 330 -11.42 -6.99 -17.38
N THR A 331 -11.16 -5.69 -17.23
CA THR A 331 -11.93 -4.83 -16.31
C THR A 331 -13.45 -4.87 -16.53
N PRO A 332 -14.02 -4.70 -17.74
CA PRO A 332 -15.47 -4.79 -17.94
C PRO A 332 -16.02 -6.18 -17.62
N ILE A 333 -15.30 -7.24 -17.97
CA ILE A 333 -15.69 -8.63 -17.66
C ILE A 333 -15.71 -8.82 -16.13
N TRP A 334 -14.68 -8.36 -15.47
CA TRP A 334 -14.58 -8.37 -14.00
C TRP A 334 -15.76 -7.65 -13.33
N LEU A 335 -16.17 -6.48 -13.81
CA LEU A 335 -17.29 -5.74 -13.23
C LEU A 335 -18.59 -6.53 -13.30
N VAL A 336 -18.85 -7.21 -14.42
CA VAL A 336 -20.03 -8.09 -14.57
C VAL A 336 -19.91 -9.28 -13.62
N TYR A 337 -18.79 -9.98 -13.62
CA TYR A 337 -18.52 -11.10 -12.71
C TYR A 337 -18.69 -10.69 -11.25
N HIS A 338 -18.09 -9.57 -10.84
CA HIS A 338 -18.17 -9.07 -9.46
C HIS A 338 -19.61 -8.73 -9.04
N LYS A 339 -20.44 -8.21 -9.96
CA LYS A 339 -21.86 -7.95 -9.68
C LYS A 339 -22.62 -9.22 -9.33
N PHE A 340 -22.42 -10.30 -10.09
CA PHE A 340 -23.03 -11.60 -9.79
C PHE A 340 -22.49 -12.21 -8.51
N TRP A 341 -21.16 -12.18 -8.35
CA TRP A 341 -20.49 -12.64 -7.12
C TRP A 341 -21.05 -11.92 -5.89
N LYS A 342 -21.15 -10.59 -5.92
CA LYS A 342 -21.65 -9.79 -4.79
C LYS A 342 -23.11 -10.12 -4.46
N ARG A 343 -23.94 -10.37 -5.48
CA ARG A 343 -25.34 -10.78 -5.26
C ARG A 343 -25.44 -12.13 -4.55
N GLU A 344 -24.68 -13.11 -5.00
CA GLU A 344 -24.64 -14.44 -4.38
C GLU A 344 -24.16 -14.38 -2.93
N HIS A 345 -23.07 -13.67 -2.69
CA HIS A 345 -22.45 -13.60 -1.37
C HIS A 345 -23.24 -12.75 -0.37
N ARG A 346 -24.00 -11.76 -0.81
CA ARG A 346 -24.98 -11.06 0.04
C ARG A 346 -26.06 -11.99 0.58
N ASN A 347 -26.51 -12.95 -0.21
CA ASN A 347 -27.46 -13.96 0.26
C ASN A 347 -26.82 -14.85 1.33
N LYS A 348 -25.53 -15.23 1.18
CA LYS A 348 -24.80 -15.98 2.21
C LYS A 348 -24.68 -15.16 3.50
N VAL A 349 -24.32 -13.88 3.42
CA VAL A 349 -24.26 -12.97 4.58
C VAL A 349 -25.60 -12.93 5.31
N TYR A 350 -26.70 -12.71 4.59
CA TYR A 350 -28.03 -12.66 5.16
C TYR A 350 -28.42 -13.96 5.86
N ASN A 351 -28.14 -15.11 5.26
CA ASN A 351 -28.47 -16.42 5.83
C ASN A 351 -27.68 -16.72 7.11
N VAL A 352 -26.40 -16.31 7.16
CA VAL A 352 -25.56 -16.48 8.37
C VAL A 352 -26.05 -15.54 9.47
N ARG A 353 -26.32 -14.26 9.16
CA ARG A 353 -26.85 -13.29 10.13
C ARG A 353 -28.12 -13.79 10.83
N LYS A 354 -29.05 -14.44 10.10
CA LYS A 354 -30.26 -15.01 10.67
C LYS A 354 -30.02 -16.12 11.71
N LYS A 355 -28.88 -16.75 11.72
CA LYS A 355 -28.54 -17.76 12.70
C LYS A 355 -28.15 -17.17 14.06
N PHE A 356 -27.74 -15.89 14.08
CA PHE A 356 -27.24 -15.19 15.26
C PHE A 356 -28.18 -14.07 15.74
N ALA A 357 -29.22 -13.73 14.96
CA ALA A 357 -30.31 -12.82 15.35
C ALA A 357 -31.40 -13.55 16.14
#